data_2d3a8d0ffe2efe06ad5ad18f25862092
#
_entry.id   2d3a8d0ffe2efe06ad5ad18f25862092
#
_cell.length_a   1.000
_cell.length_b   1.000
_cell.length_c   1.000
_cell.angle_alpha   90.00
_cell.angle_beta   90.00
_cell.angle_gamma   90.00
#
_symmetry.space_group_name_H-M   'P 1'
#
loop_
_entity.id
_entity.type
_entity.pdbx_description
1 polymer ?
#
loop_
_entity_poly.entity_id
_entity_poly.type
_entity_poly.pdbx_seq_one_letter_code
_entity_poly.pdbx_strand_id
1 'polypeptide(L)'
;MVNAHKIKQDICEIGRRLYAKGFAAANDGNITVRISDNEVLCTPTMHSKGFLVPDDICLVDMTGKQLAGRKKRSSEALLHLEIYKQRSDVKSVVHCHPPHATAFAVAREPIPQCVLPEVEVFLGDVPITKYETPGGQAFAETVLPFVSKTNVIIL
;
A
#
# COMPACT_ATOMS: atom_id res chain seq x y z
N MET A 1 -14.87 11.56 16.14
CA MET A 1 -14.60 12.01 14.77
C MET A 1 -13.16 11.67 14.39
N VAL A 2 -12.95 11.12 13.19
CA VAL A 2 -11.60 10.83 12.68
C VAL A 2 -10.87 12.13 12.38
N ASN A 3 -9.67 12.31 12.95
CA ASN A 3 -8.85 13.49 12.67
C ASN A 3 -8.06 13.29 11.38
N ALA A 4 -8.65 13.66 10.24
CA ALA A 4 -8.05 13.51 8.93
C ALA A 4 -6.68 14.23 8.79
N HIS A 5 -6.51 15.39 9.44
CA HIS A 5 -5.24 16.12 9.40
C HIS A 5 -4.12 15.33 10.09
N LYS A 6 -4.41 14.77 11.27
CA LYS A 6 -3.44 13.92 11.99
C LYS A 6 -3.06 12.68 11.14
N ILE A 7 -4.04 12.04 10.50
CA ILE A 7 -3.77 10.89 9.63
C ILE A 7 -2.89 11.29 8.45
N LYS A 8 -3.10 12.44 7.84
CA LYS A 8 -2.22 12.95 6.77
C LYS A 8 -0.78 13.15 7.25
N GLN A 9 -0.59 13.67 8.46
CA GLN A 9 0.73 13.78 9.08
C GLN A 9 1.37 12.40 9.29
N ASP A 10 0.60 11.43 9.76
CA ASP A 10 1.09 10.05 9.99
C ASP A 10 1.47 9.38 8.67
N ILE A 11 0.69 9.55 7.59
CA ILE A 11 1.04 9.09 6.24
C ILE A 11 2.39 9.67 5.79
N CYS A 12 2.61 10.97 5.99
CA CYS A 12 3.87 11.62 5.64
C CYS A 12 5.03 11.08 6.47
N GLU A 13 4.83 10.85 7.76
CA GLU A 13 5.85 10.28 8.64
C GLU A 13 6.21 8.84 8.25
N ILE A 14 5.23 7.98 7.97
CA ILE A 14 5.48 6.63 7.47
C ILE A 14 6.22 6.68 6.13
N GLY A 15 5.82 7.58 5.21
CA GLY A 15 6.52 7.81 3.95
C GLY A 15 7.99 8.14 4.13
N ARG A 16 8.32 9.03 5.08
CA ARG A 16 9.72 9.36 5.42
C ARG A 16 10.50 8.16 5.95
N ARG A 17 9.87 7.33 6.80
CA ARG A 17 10.50 6.10 7.32
C ARG A 17 10.79 5.10 6.22
N LEU A 18 9.86 4.87 5.30
CA LEU A 18 10.06 4.00 4.14
C LEU A 18 11.21 4.49 3.25
N TYR A 19 11.23 5.80 2.97
CA TYR A 19 12.30 6.42 2.20
C TYR A 19 13.66 6.27 2.89
N ALA A 20 13.75 6.59 4.18
CA ALA A 20 14.97 6.49 4.96
C ALA A 20 15.52 5.05 5.07
N LYS A 21 14.64 4.04 5.00
CA LYS A 21 15.01 2.62 4.97
C LYS A 21 15.36 2.11 3.56
N GLY A 22 15.23 2.95 2.52
CA GLY A 22 15.43 2.54 1.14
C GLY A 22 14.30 1.65 0.58
N PHE A 23 13.13 1.67 1.21
CA PHE A 23 11.98 0.85 0.79
C PHE A 23 11.05 1.57 -0.21
N ALA A 24 11.27 2.85 -0.43
CA ALA A 24 10.54 3.67 -1.39
C ALA A 24 11.53 4.63 -2.06
N ALA A 25 12.28 4.14 -3.04
CA ALA A 25 13.22 4.93 -3.81
C ALA A 25 12.48 5.88 -4.76
N ALA A 26 13.10 7.02 -5.09
CA ALA A 26 12.52 8.02 -5.99
C ALA A 26 11.05 8.33 -5.64
N ASN A 27 10.11 7.97 -6.51
CA ASN A 27 8.66 8.15 -6.32
C ASN A 27 7.89 6.82 -6.14
N ASP A 28 8.60 5.74 -5.85
CA ASP A 28 8.03 4.41 -5.64
C ASP A 28 7.13 4.34 -4.39
N GLY A 29 6.31 3.31 -4.37
CA GLY A 29 5.42 3.01 -3.26
C GLY A 29 4.23 3.96 -3.14
N ASN A 30 3.27 3.57 -2.33
CA ASN A 30 2.10 4.38 -2.01
C ASN A 30 1.48 3.92 -0.69
N ILE A 31 0.76 4.83 -0.06
CA ILE A 31 0.12 4.62 1.24
C ILE A 31 -1.32 5.11 1.14
N THR A 32 -2.24 4.32 1.67
CA THR A 32 -3.63 4.74 1.84
C THR A 32 -4.11 4.47 3.26
N VAL A 33 -5.09 5.27 3.71
CA VAL A 33 -5.77 5.08 4.99
C VAL A 33 -7.26 5.29 4.79
N ARG A 34 -8.07 4.29 5.14
CA ARG A 34 -9.53 4.39 5.16
C ARG A 34 -9.96 5.25 6.35
N ILE A 35 -10.70 6.32 6.09
CA ILE A 35 -11.20 7.24 7.12
C ILE A 35 -12.71 7.13 7.36
N SER A 36 -13.44 6.54 6.42
CA SER A 36 -14.85 6.16 6.54
C SER A 36 -15.16 4.95 5.63
N ASP A 37 -16.40 4.52 5.60
CA ASP A 37 -16.82 3.41 4.71
C ASP A 37 -16.61 3.74 3.24
N ASN A 38 -16.67 5.02 2.86
CA ASN A 38 -16.62 5.47 1.48
C ASN A 38 -15.42 6.36 1.13
N GLU A 39 -14.56 6.68 2.10
CA GLU A 39 -13.48 7.65 1.91
C GLU A 39 -12.13 7.12 2.34
N VAL A 40 -11.13 7.34 1.49
CA VAL A 40 -9.75 6.87 1.67
C VAL A 40 -8.79 8.02 1.38
N LEU A 41 -7.89 8.31 2.32
CA LEU A 41 -6.74 9.17 2.10
C LEU A 41 -5.67 8.40 1.31
N CYS A 42 -5.06 9.04 0.31
CA CYS A 42 -4.15 8.41 -0.62
C CYS A 42 -2.96 9.31 -0.95
N THR A 43 -1.76 8.76 -0.96
CA THR A 43 -0.57 9.48 -1.44
C THR A 43 -0.68 9.80 -2.93
N PRO A 44 -0.10 10.93 -3.40
CA PRO A 44 -0.11 11.28 -4.81
C PRO A 44 0.81 10.38 -5.63
N THR A 45 0.53 10.25 -6.94
CA THR A 45 1.45 9.65 -7.91
C THR A 45 2.64 10.54 -8.19
N MET A 46 3.76 9.97 -8.64
CA MET A 46 4.96 10.69 -9.09
C MET A 46 5.58 11.62 -8.04
N HIS A 47 5.41 11.30 -6.75
CA HIS A 47 6.00 12.06 -5.65
C HIS A 47 6.75 11.15 -4.70
N SER A 48 7.96 11.57 -4.33
CA SER A 48 8.76 10.85 -3.33
C SER A 48 8.05 10.81 -1.97
N LYS A 49 7.99 9.63 -1.39
CA LYS A 49 7.34 9.42 -0.08
C LYS A 49 8.13 10.07 1.06
N GLY A 50 9.42 10.31 0.84
CA GLY A 50 10.28 10.99 1.82
C GLY A 50 10.02 12.49 1.99
N PHE A 51 9.35 13.12 1.03
CA PHE A 51 9.19 14.58 0.98
C PHE A 51 7.73 15.04 0.92
N LEU A 52 6.78 14.15 1.22
CA LEU A 52 5.36 14.49 1.28
C LEU A 52 5.05 15.42 2.45
N VAL A 53 4.13 16.33 2.19
CA VAL A 53 3.48 17.17 3.20
C VAL A 53 1.98 16.86 3.27
N PRO A 54 1.29 17.17 4.38
CA PRO A 54 -0.13 16.83 4.54
C PRO A 54 -1.05 17.33 3.42
N ASP A 55 -0.74 18.48 2.81
CA ASP A 55 -1.51 19.05 1.70
C ASP A 55 -1.36 18.28 0.37
N ASP A 56 -0.36 17.41 0.27
CA ASP A 56 -0.17 16.53 -0.89
C ASP A 56 -1.12 15.33 -0.89
N ILE A 57 -1.68 14.98 0.28
CA ILE A 57 -2.50 13.80 0.44
C ILE A 57 -3.88 14.02 -0.15
N CYS A 58 -4.24 13.17 -1.10
CA CYS A 58 -5.51 13.18 -1.81
C CYS A 58 -6.60 12.45 -1.01
N LEU A 59 -7.85 12.81 -1.25
CA LEU A 59 -9.03 12.06 -0.82
C LEU A 59 -9.65 11.39 -2.03
N VAL A 60 -9.95 10.10 -1.93
CA VAL A 60 -10.63 9.32 -2.96
C VAL A 60 -11.83 8.57 -2.38
N ASP A 61 -12.80 8.24 -3.21
CA ASP A 61 -13.88 7.33 -2.86
C ASP A 61 -13.51 5.85 -3.13
N MET A 62 -14.38 4.93 -2.77
CA MET A 62 -14.17 3.48 -2.96
C MET A 62 -14.21 3.03 -4.43
N THR A 63 -14.53 3.92 -5.38
CA THR A 63 -14.39 3.68 -6.83
C THR A 63 -13.04 4.15 -7.37
N GLY A 64 -12.25 4.85 -6.55
CA GLY A 64 -10.99 5.46 -6.93
C GLY A 64 -11.14 6.85 -7.56
N LYS A 65 -12.34 7.44 -7.55
CA LYS A 65 -12.55 8.83 -7.97
C LYS A 65 -11.97 9.76 -6.92
N GLN A 66 -11.16 10.72 -7.37
CA GLN A 66 -10.59 11.72 -6.48
C GLN A 66 -11.65 12.75 -6.10
N LEU A 67 -11.88 12.92 -4.80
CA LEU A 67 -12.84 13.86 -4.22
C LEU A 67 -12.19 15.18 -3.84
N ALA A 68 -10.92 15.13 -3.38
CA ALA A 68 -10.17 16.31 -2.98
C ALA A 68 -8.65 16.09 -3.10
N GLY A 69 -7.89 17.19 -3.03
CA GLY A 69 -6.43 17.21 -3.17
C GLY A 69 -5.99 17.91 -4.45
N ARG A 70 -4.82 18.57 -4.40
CA ARG A 70 -4.28 19.33 -5.53
C ARG A 70 -3.49 18.48 -6.52
N LYS A 71 -2.90 17.39 -6.03
CA LYS A 71 -2.09 16.45 -6.80
C LYS A 71 -2.94 15.28 -7.27
N LYS A 72 -2.52 14.61 -8.33
CA LYS A 72 -3.19 13.40 -8.83
C LYS A 72 -2.92 12.25 -7.87
N ARG A 73 -3.95 11.49 -7.50
CA ARG A 73 -3.83 10.29 -6.66
C ARG A 73 -2.91 9.24 -7.28
N SER A 74 -2.36 8.34 -6.45
CA SER A 74 -1.58 7.18 -6.93
C SER A 74 -2.37 6.37 -7.97
N SER A 75 -1.70 5.93 -9.03
CA SER A 75 -2.25 5.02 -10.04
C SER A 75 -2.65 3.66 -9.45
N GLU A 76 -1.93 3.21 -8.43
CA GLU A 76 -2.13 1.92 -7.78
C GLU A 76 -3.15 1.96 -6.62
N ALA A 77 -3.81 3.09 -6.39
CA ALA A 77 -4.85 3.18 -5.37
C ALA A 77 -5.95 2.11 -5.55
N LEU A 78 -6.24 1.69 -6.79
CA LEU A 78 -7.25 0.66 -7.06
C LEU A 78 -6.93 -0.67 -6.36
N LEU A 79 -5.67 -1.10 -6.33
CA LEU A 79 -5.26 -2.30 -5.59
C LEU A 79 -5.59 -2.18 -4.10
N HIS A 80 -5.29 -1.02 -3.50
CA HIS A 80 -5.60 -0.77 -2.08
C HIS A 80 -7.11 -0.77 -1.82
N LEU A 81 -7.90 -0.23 -2.75
CA LEU A 81 -9.35 -0.20 -2.64
C LEU A 81 -9.95 -1.62 -2.74
N GLU A 82 -9.39 -2.50 -3.58
CA GLU A 82 -9.81 -3.91 -3.63
C GLU A 82 -9.55 -4.61 -2.29
N ILE A 83 -8.41 -4.36 -1.63
CA ILE A 83 -8.14 -4.88 -0.28
C ILE A 83 -9.21 -4.39 0.71
N TYR A 84 -9.53 -3.09 0.70
CA TYR A 84 -10.56 -2.53 1.59
C TYR A 84 -11.97 -3.07 1.33
N LYS A 85 -12.31 -3.42 0.10
CA LYS A 85 -13.61 -4.03 -0.23
C LYS A 85 -13.73 -5.44 0.37
N GLN A 86 -12.63 -6.19 0.41
CA GLN A 86 -12.60 -7.57 0.94
C GLN A 86 -12.41 -7.61 2.46
N ARG A 87 -11.77 -6.59 3.06
CA ARG A 87 -11.35 -6.56 4.46
C ARG A 87 -11.84 -5.27 5.13
N SER A 88 -12.96 -5.34 5.81
CA SER A 88 -13.52 -4.21 6.57
C SER A 88 -12.70 -3.85 7.81
N ASP A 89 -11.93 -4.80 8.33
CA ASP A 89 -11.02 -4.63 9.47
C ASP A 89 -9.74 -3.88 9.10
N VAL A 90 -9.30 -3.95 7.83
CA VAL A 90 -8.10 -3.25 7.35
C VAL A 90 -8.37 -1.74 7.26
N LYS A 91 -7.55 -0.94 7.96
CA LYS A 91 -7.66 0.53 7.98
C LYS A 91 -6.57 1.24 7.19
N SER A 92 -5.44 0.57 6.92
CA SER A 92 -4.35 1.14 6.11
C SER A 92 -3.72 0.08 5.22
N VAL A 93 -3.25 0.50 4.06
CA VAL A 93 -2.46 -0.32 3.14
C VAL A 93 -1.21 0.45 2.75
N VAL A 94 -0.07 -0.22 2.82
CA VAL A 94 1.24 0.33 2.47
C VAL A 94 1.84 -0.55 1.37
N HIS A 95 2.15 0.06 0.25
CA HIS A 95 2.94 -0.56 -0.82
C HIS A 95 4.34 0.05 -0.80
N CYS A 96 5.36 -0.79 -0.79
CA CYS A 96 6.75 -0.38 -0.86
C CYS A 96 7.59 -1.48 -1.51
N HIS A 97 8.85 -1.15 -1.85
CA HIS A 97 9.77 -2.05 -2.56
C HIS A 97 11.01 -2.37 -1.70
N PRO A 98 10.87 -3.13 -0.58
CA PRO A 98 12.04 -3.55 0.20
C PRO A 98 12.96 -4.40 -0.69
N PRO A 99 14.27 -4.09 -0.79
CA PRO A 99 15.15 -4.72 -1.79
C PRO A 99 15.16 -6.25 -1.74
N HIS A 100 15.20 -6.83 -0.54
CA HIS A 100 15.19 -8.29 -0.39
C HIS A 100 13.86 -8.92 -0.80
N ALA A 101 12.73 -8.36 -0.36
CA ALA A 101 11.40 -8.86 -0.77
C ALA A 101 11.19 -8.72 -2.28
N THR A 102 11.65 -7.60 -2.86
CA THR A 102 11.61 -7.38 -4.31
C THR A 102 12.49 -8.39 -5.06
N ALA A 103 13.65 -8.77 -4.50
CA ALA A 103 14.49 -9.81 -5.10
C ALA A 103 13.76 -11.17 -5.16
N PHE A 104 13.06 -11.58 -4.09
CA PHE A 104 12.22 -12.77 -4.10
C PHE A 104 11.09 -12.67 -5.13
N ALA A 105 10.43 -11.51 -5.23
CA ALA A 105 9.40 -11.26 -6.23
C ALA A 105 9.92 -11.45 -7.67
N VAL A 106 11.06 -10.84 -7.98
CA VAL A 106 11.69 -10.92 -9.32
C VAL A 106 12.16 -12.34 -9.63
N ALA A 107 12.74 -13.03 -8.66
CA ALA A 107 13.17 -14.42 -8.81
C ALA A 107 11.99 -15.41 -8.87
N ARG A 108 10.78 -14.99 -8.51
CA ARG A 108 9.59 -15.86 -8.35
C ARG A 108 9.80 -16.98 -7.34
N GLU A 109 10.67 -16.74 -6.38
CA GLU A 109 10.97 -17.68 -5.29
C GLU A 109 10.14 -17.34 -4.04
N PRO A 110 9.54 -18.33 -3.37
CA PRO A 110 8.80 -18.07 -2.14
C PRO A 110 9.75 -17.64 -1.02
N ILE A 111 9.27 -16.77 -0.13
CA ILE A 111 9.99 -16.48 1.11
C ILE A 111 10.01 -17.77 1.97
N PRO A 112 11.19 -18.23 2.41
CA PRO A 112 11.30 -19.43 3.22
C PRO A 112 10.50 -19.31 4.52
N GLN A 113 9.71 -20.31 4.84
CA GLN A 113 8.99 -20.41 6.11
C GLN A 113 9.88 -21.04 7.21
N CYS A 114 9.49 -20.83 8.46
CA CYS A 114 10.16 -21.40 9.63
C CYS A 114 11.65 -21.00 9.78
N VAL A 115 12.02 -19.82 9.27
CA VAL A 115 13.39 -19.30 9.35
C VAL A 115 13.54 -18.28 10.47
N LEU A 116 12.55 -17.41 10.65
CA LEU A 116 12.54 -16.37 11.68
C LEU A 116 11.21 -16.41 12.45
N PRO A 117 11.24 -16.64 13.78
CA PRO A 117 10.04 -16.72 14.61
C PRO A 117 9.14 -15.47 14.47
N GLU A 118 9.73 -14.29 14.35
CA GLU A 118 9.00 -13.03 14.19
C GLU A 118 8.18 -13.00 12.89
N VAL A 119 8.72 -13.57 11.81
CA VAL A 119 8.00 -13.68 10.53
C VAL A 119 6.79 -14.61 10.69
N GLU A 120 7.00 -15.78 11.30
CA GLU A 120 5.92 -16.77 11.51
C GLU A 120 4.79 -16.20 12.39
N VAL A 121 5.14 -15.53 13.48
CA VAL A 121 4.17 -15.01 14.46
C VAL A 121 3.43 -13.78 13.94
N PHE A 122 4.10 -12.86 13.25
CA PHE A 122 3.51 -11.58 12.86
C PHE A 122 3.03 -11.51 11.41
N LEU A 123 3.65 -12.24 10.49
CA LEU A 123 3.31 -12.20 9.07
C LEU A 123 2.64 -13.49 8.61
N GLY A 124 3.07 -14.66 9.12
CA GLY A 124 2.64 -15.96 8.63
C GLY A 124 3.09 -16.19 7.19
N ASP A 125 2.23 -16.80 6.39
CA ASP A 125 2.49 -17.02 4.97
C ASP A 125 2.54 -15.68 4.20
N VAL A 126 3.60 -15.49 3.41
CA VAL A 126 3.81 -14.31 2.57
C VAL A 126 3.75 -14.73 1.10
N PRO A 127 2.55 -14.80 0.51
CA PRO A 127 2.37 -15.26 -0.86
C PRO A 127 2.90 -14.27 -1.89
N ILE A 128 3.28 -14.78 -3.06
CA ILE A 128 3.61 -14.00 -4.25
C ILE A 128 2.46 -14.10 -5.24
N THR A 129 1.98 -12.96 -5.75
CA THR A 129 0.92 -12.91 -6.76
C THR A 129 1.47 -13.33 -8.14
N LYS A 130 0.61 -13.62 -9.10
CA LYS A 130 1.01 -13.61 -10.50
C LYS A 130 1.47 -12.20 -10.89
N TYR A 131 2.41 -12.10 -11.83
CA TYR A 131 2.80 -10.80 -12.39
C TYR A 131 1.64 -10.18 -13.18
N GLU A 132 1.44 -8.89 -12.99
CA GLU A 132 0.52 -8.08 -13.79
C GLU A 132 1.05 -6.64 -13.88
N THR A 133 0.77 -5.97 -14.99
CA THR A 133 1.21 -4.57 -15.19
C THR A 133 0.53 -3.65 -14.20
N PRO A 134 1.30 -2.84 -13.41
CA PRO A 134 0.74 -1.96 -12.40
C PRO A 134 -0.24 -0.90 -12.92
N GLY A 135 -1.21 -0.52 -12.08
CA GLY A 135 -2.10 0.63 -12.26
C GLY A 135 -3.48 0.31 -12.86
N GLY A 136 -3.69 -0.88 -13.40
CA GLY A 136 -4.99 -1.32 -13.94
C GLY A 136 -5.83 -2.14 -12.97
N GLN A 137 -7.08 -2.44 -13.37
CA GLN A 137 -7.98 -3.28 -12.59
C GLN A 137 -7.46 -4.73 -12.48
N ALA A 138 -6.88 -5.28 -13.55
CA ALA A 138 -6.28 -6.61 -13.54
C ALA A 138 -5.17 -6.73 -12.48
N PHE A 139 -4.33 -5.69 -12.33
CA PHE A 139 -3.33 -5.62 -11.29
C PHE A 139 -3.97 -5.56 -9.89
N ALA A 140 -5.00 -4.76 -9.72
CA ALA A 140 -5.72 -4.65 -8.45
C ALA A 140 -6.32 -6.00 -8.00
N GLU A 141 -6.76 -6.83 -8.93
CA GLU A 141 -7.36 -8.13 -8.66
C GLU A 141 -6.36 -9.24 -8.32
N THR A 142 -5.05 -9.03 -8.56
CA THR A 142 -4.03 -10.06 -8.26
C THR A 142 -3.96 -10.46 -6.79
N VAL A 143 -4.35 -9.56 -5.88
CA VAL A 143 -4.34 -9.80 -4.43
C VAL A 143 -5.54 -10.60 -3.92
N LEU A 144 -6.63 -10.68 -4.68
CA LEU A 144 -7.89 -11.28 -4.24
C LEU A 144 -7.78 -12.73 -3.71
N PRO A 145 -6.94 -13.62 -4.28
CA PRO A 145 -6.79 -14.98 -3.77
C PRO A 145 -6.17 -15.05 -2.37
N PHE A 146 -5.50 -13.99 -1.93
CA PHE A 146 -4.66 -13.99 -0.74
C PHE A 146 -5.17 -13.06 0.36
N VAL A 147 -5.85 -11.97 0.00
CA VAL A 147 -6.17 -10.86 0.91
C VAL A 147 -6.96 -11.28 2.16
N SER A 148 -7.78 -12.33 2.08
CA SER A 148 -8.51 -12.86 3.23
C SER A 148 -7.66 -13.71 4.18
N LYS A 149 -6.46 -14.11 3.78
CA LYS A 149 -5.61 -15.08 4.49
C LYS A 149 -4.39 -14.46 5.14
N THR A 150 -3.91 -13.33 4.62
CA THR A 150 -2.66 -12.72 5.09
C THR A 150 -2.74 -11.19 5.08
N ASN A 151 -1.87 -10.57 5.87
CA ASN A 151 -1.69 -9.12 5.90
C ASN A 151 -0.49 -8.64 5.07
N VAL A 152 0.28 -9.57 4.48
CA VAL A 152 1.47 -9.26 3.67
C VAL A 152 1.42 -10.07 2.39
N ILE A 153 1.56 -9.38 1.26
CA ILE A 153 1.52 -9.99 -0.08
C ILE A 153 2.65 -9.39 -0.90
N ILE A 154 3.38 -10.22 -1.62
CA ILE A 154 4.37 -9.80 -2.62
C ILE A 154 3.68 -9.78 -3.99
N LEU A 155 3.87 -8.69 -4.74
CA LEU A 155 3.26 -8.47 -6.05
C LEU A 155 4.19 -8.91 -7.19
#